data_a12bb9e5451840be735736017c4d327f
#
_entry.id   a12bb9e5451840be735736017c4d327f
#
_cell.length_a   1.000
_cell.length_b   1.000
_cell.length_c   1.000
_cell.angle_alpha   90.00
_cell.angle_beta   90.00
_cell.angle_gamma   90.00
#
_symmetry.space_group_name_H-M   'P 1'
#
loop_
_entity.id
_entity.type
_entity.pdbx_description
1 polymer ?
#
loop_
_entity_poly.entity_id
_entity_poly.type
_entity_poly.pdbx_seq_one_letter_code
_entity_poly.pdbx_strand_id
1 'polypeptide(L)'
;ESFIRSAHPLAKDVILSLISLDYDDTLMAAAGTQAEEVFEDIITQYNGKYILAVEGNPPLGEQGMFCISSGRPFIEKLKRAAAGASAIIAWGTCASWGCVQAARPNPTQATPIDKVITDKPIIKVPGCPPIPDVMSAIITYMVTFDRLPDVDRMGRPLMFYGQRIHDKC
;
A
#
# COMPACT_ATOMS: atom_id res chain seq x y z
N GLU A 1 -2.65 2.56 -11.16
CA GLU A 1 -2.85 3.54 -12.24
C GLU A 1 -2.51 4.97 -11.84
N SER A 2 -2.91 5.44 -10.64
CA SER A 2 -2.65 6.84 -10.22
C SER A 2 -1.18 7.16 -10.16
N PHE A 3 -0.36 6.29 -9.60
CA PHE A 3 1.08 6.49 -9.49
C PHE A 3 1.75 6.79 -10.84
N ILE A 4 1.34 6.10 -11.92
CA ILE A 4 1.91 6.28 -13.28
C ILE A 4 1.67 7.70 -13.81
N ARG A 5 0.69 8.42 -13.29
CA ARG A 5 0.37 9.81 -13.68
C ARG A 5 1.17 10.87 -12.93
N SER A 6 2.08 10.48 -12.04
CA SER A 6 2.95 11.44 -11.35
C SER A 6 3.80 12.21 -12.34
N ALA A 7 3.89 13.51 -12.16
CA ALA A 7 4.64 14.41 -13.01
C ALA A 7 5.94 14.91 -12.34
N HIS A 8 5.99 14.93 -11.00
CA HIS A 8 7.11 15.48 -10.25
C HIS A 8 7.40 14.70 -8.96
N PRO A 9 8.32 13.69 -8.98
CA PRO A 9 9.01 13.12 -10.14
C PRO A 9 8.09 12.28 -11.02
N LEU A 10 8.48 12.04 -12.26
CA LEU A 10 7.78 11.10 -13.13
C LEU A 10 7.84 9.69 -12.53
N ALA A 11 6.76 8.94 -12.64
CA ALA A 11 6.70 7.57 -12.10
C ALA A 11 7.82 6.68 -12.68
N LYS A 12 8.15 6.85 -13.97
CA LYS A 12 9.27 6.13 -14.61
C LYS A 12 10.61 6.40 -13.93
N ASP A 13 10.86 7.65 -13.50
CA ASP A 13 12.13 8.02 -12.86
C ASP A 13 12.20 7.41 -11.44
N VAL A 14 11.08 7.35 -10.74
CA VAL A 14 11.00 6.66 -9.46
C VAL A 14 11.29 5.17 -9.63
N ILE A 15 10.60 4.50 -10.56
CA ILE A 15 10.73 3.04 -10.77
C ILE A 15 12.12 2.66 -11.31
N LEU A 16 12.67 3.45 -12.25
CA LEU A 16 13.91 3.07 -12.91
C LEU A 16 15.18 3.55 -12.20
N SER A 17 15.07 4.56 -11.31
CA SER A 17 16.25 5.21 -10.75
C SER A 17 16.28 5.30 -9.22
N LEU A 18 15.12 5.24 -8.55
CA LEU A 18 15.05 5.47 -7.11
C LEU A 18 14.74 4.21 -6.30
N ILE A 19 13.95 3.29 -6.84
CA ILE A 19 13.53 2.07 -6.14
C ILE A 19 13.84 0.83 -6.98
N SER A 20 13.83 -0.33 -6.34
CA SER A 20 13.63 -1.62 -7.02
C SER A 20 12.14 -1.97 -6.87
N LEU A 21 11.41 -2.06 -7.98
CA LEU A 21 10.04 -2.53 -8.01
C LEU A 21 10.06 -4.03 -8.26
N ASP A 22 10.16 -4.81 -7.19
CA ASP A 22 10.42 -6.24 -7.27
C ASP A 22 9.16 -7.07 -7.53
N TYR A 23 7.99 -6.55 -7.10
CA TYR A 23 6.71 -7.20 -7.31
C TYR A 23 5.59 -6.18 -7.55
N ASP A 24 4.85 -6.35 -8.61
CA ASP A 24 3.64 -5.58 -8.92
C ASP A 24 2.74 -6.41 -9.85
N ASP A 25 1.55 -6.78 -9.40
CA ASP A 25 0.62 -7.65 -10.13
C ASP A 25 0.23 -7.09 -11.52
N THR A 26 0.27 -5.76 -11.70
CA THR A 26 -0.18 -5.10 -12.94
C THR A 26 0.93 -4.79 -13.92
N LEU A 27 2.18 -4.69 -13.48
CA LEU A 27 3.33 -4.31 -14.31
C LEU A 27 4.28 -5.45 -14.61
N MET A 28 4.32 -6.51 -13.77
CA MET A 28 5.21 -7.63 -13.96
C MET A 28 4.79 -8.49 -15.16
N ALA A 29 5.78 -9.07 -15.84
CA ALA A 29 5.55 -10.00 -16.94
C ALA A 29 5.17 -11.42 -16.47
N ALA A 30 5.55 -11.78 -15.25
CA ALA A 30 5.24 -13.08 -14.67
C ALA A 30 3.74 -13.23 -14.38
N ALA A 31 3.21 -14.43 -14.52
CA ALA A 31 1.81 -14.76 -14.22
C ALA A 31 1.68 -16.16 -13.61
N GLY A 32 0.55 -16.41 -12.92
CA GLY A 32 0.25 -17.71 -12.34
C GLY A 32 1.30 -18.17 -11.32
N THR A 33 1.75 -19.40 -11.43
CA THR A 33 2.76 -19.99 -10.50
C THR A 33 4.06 -19.23 -10.50
N GLN A 34 4.51 -18.72 -11.65
CA GLN A 34 5.73 -17.93 -11.76
C GLN A 34 5.64 -16.63 -10.93
N ALA A 35 4.49 -15.95 -10.95
CA ALA A 35 4.29 -14.76 -10.13
C ALA A 35 4.31 -15.07 -8.62
N GLU A 36 3.74 -16.21 -8.23
CA GLU A 36 3.77 -16.65 -6.83
C GLU A 36 5.19 -17.04 -6.38
N GLU A 37 5.97 -17.69 -7.22
CA GLU A 37 7.38 -17.99 -6.95
C GLU A 37 8.18 -16.71 -6.74
N VAL A 38 8.02 -15.71 -7.61
CA VAL A 38 8.66 -14.39 -7.45
C VAL A 38 8.23 -13.73 -6.14
N PHE A 39 6.94 -13.78 -5.79
CA PHE A 39 6.45 -13.25 -4.51
C PHE A 39 7.14 -13.91 -3.31
N GLU A 40 7.21 -15.25 -3.29
CA GLU A 40 7.83 -16.01 -2.22
C GLU A 40 9.34 -15.73 -2.09
N ASP A 41 10.03 -15.65 -3.23
CA ASP A 41 11.46 -15.32 -3.27
C ASP A 41 11.73 -13.94 -2.68
N ILE A 42 10.94 -12.93 -3.05
CA ILE A 42 11.11 -11.56 -2.56
C ILE A 42 10.90 -11.49 -1.05
N ILE A 43 9.79 -12.01 -0.53
CA ILE A 43 9.51 -11.92 0.91
C ILE A 43 10.50 -12.70 1.76
N THR A 44 11.15 -13.72 1.17
CA THR A 44 12.18 -14.52 1.84
C THR A 44 13.56 -13.83 1.76
N GLN A 45 13.97 -13.41 0.56
CA GLN A 45 15.29 -12.85 0.31
C GLN A 45 15.46 -11.47 0.94
N TYR A 46 14.41 -10.64 0.89
CA TYR A 46 14.44 -9.26 1.39
C TYR A 46 13.70 -9.09 2.71
N ASN A 47 13.55 -10.14 3.50
CA ASN A 47 12.89 -10.08 4.79
C ASN A 47 13.46 -8.94 5.67
N GLY A 48 12.58 -8.05 6.14
CA GLY A 48 12.94 -6.86 6.92
C GLY A 48 13.48 -5.67 6.12
N LYS A 49 13.61 -5.78 4.80
CA LYS A 49 14.28 -4.77 3.96
C LYS A 49 13.38 -4.13 2.89
N TYR A 50 12.16 -4.57 2.75
CA TYR A 50 11.23 -4.01 1.76
C TYR A 50 10.10 -3.22 2.40
N ILE A 51 9.54 -2.31 1.63
CA ILE A 51 8.32 -1.59 1.95
C ILE A 51 7.19 -2.26 1.19
N LEU A 52 6.12 -2.59 1.90
CA LEU A 52 4.92 -3.15 1.31
C LEU A 52 3.92 -2.04 0.98
N ALA A 53 3.63 -1.84 -0.29
CA ALA A 53 2.57 -0.95 -0.73
C ALA A 53 1.29 -1.75 -0.98
N VAL A 54 0.21 -1.38 -0.28
CA VAL A 54 -1.06 -2.12 -0.33
C VAL A 54 -2.16 -1.22 -0.85
N GLU A 55 -2.87 -1.68 -1.86
CA GLU A 55 -4.07 -1.06 -2.40
C GLU A 55 -5.31 -1.90 -2.01
N GLY A 56 -6.44 -1.22 -1.84
CA GLY A 56 -7.69 -1.89 -1.50
C GLY A 56 -7.79 -2.31 -0.03
N ASN A 57 -8.80 -3.09 0.26
CA ASN A 57 -9.13 -3.54 1.61
C ASN A 57 -9.56 -5.01 1.62
N PRO A 58 -8.88 -5.88 2.40
CA PRO A 58 -9.24 -7.29 2.44
C PRO A 58 -10.61 -7.50 3.06
N PRO A 59 -11.46 -8.36 2.48
CA PRO A 59 -12.65 -8.85 3.13
C PRO A 59 -12.27 -9.89 4.19
N LEU A 60 -12.91 -9.82 5.37
CA LEU A 60 -12.71 -10.83 6.44
C LEU A 60 -13.86 -11.83 6.51
N GLY A 61 -15.01 -11.50 5.89
CA GLY A 61 -16.17 -12.38 5.81
C GLY A 61 -15.83 -13.71 5.13
N GLU A 62 -16.49 -14.79 5.57
CA GLU A 62 -16.27 -16.16 5.06
C GLU A 62 -14.77 -16.53 4.99
N GLN A 63 -14.02 -16.20 6.05
CA GLN A 63 -12.58 -16.46 6.16
C GLN A 63 -11.74 -15.82 5.02
N GLY A 64 -12.23 -14.71 4.44
CA GLY A 64 -11.56 -13.99 3.35
C GLY A 64 -11.85 -14.50 1.95
N MET A 65 -12.78 -15.46 1.80
CA MET A 65 -13.11 -16.10 0.52
C MET A 65 -13.71 -15.16 -0.53
N PHE A 66 -14.12 -13.95 -0.15
CA PHE A 66 -14.59 -12.94 -1.12
C PHE A 66 -13.48 -12.30 -1.95
N CYS A 67 -12.20 -12.54 -1.61
CA CYS A 67 -11.06 -12.08 -2.40
C CYS A 67 -9.99 -13.17 -2.44
N ILE A 68 -9.86 -13.82 -3.59
CA ILE A 68 -8.94 -14.93 -3.81
C ILE A 68 -7.81 -14.48 -4.73
N SER A 69 -6.57 -14.74 -4.34
CA SER A 69 -5.37 -14.57 -5.14
C SER A 69 -4.63 -15.90 -5.19
N SER A 70 -4.41 -16.42 -6.40
CA SER A 70 -3.70 -17.70 -6.63
C SER A 70 -4.27 -18.87 -5.82
N GLY A 71 -5.62 -18.95 -5.75
CA GLY A 71 -6.31 -20.05 -5.06
C GLY A 71 -6.35 -19.95 -3.54
N ARG A 72 -5.86 -18.85 -2.96
CA ARG A 72 -5.86 -18.59 -1.50
C ARG A 72 -6.54 -17.27 -1.18
N PRO A 73 -7.15 -17.11 0.02
CA PRO A 73 -7.63 -15.81 0.47
C PRO A 73 -6.54 -14.75 0.44
N PHE A 74 -6.83 -13.60 -0.16
CA PHE A 74 -5.87 -12.48 -0.24
C PHE A 74 -5.32 -12.06 1.13
N ILE A 75 -6.13 -12.18 2.18
CA ILE A 75 -5.73 -11.85 3.56
C ILE A 75 -4.51 -12.68 4.02
N GLU A 76 -4.34 -13.91 3.55
CA GLU A 76 -3.20 -14.76 3.89
C GLU A 76 -1.94 -14.22 3.19
N LYS A 77 -2.03 -13.90 1.90
CA LYS A 77 -0.94 -13.29 1.13
C LYS A 77 -0.50 -11.96 1.75
N LEU A 78 -1.48 -11.10 2.11
CA LEU A 78 -1.22 -9.83 2.77
C LEU A 78 -0.47 -10.01 4.10
N LYS A 79 -0.92 -10.91 4.97
CA LYS A 79 -0.26 -11.16 6.27
C LYS A 79 1.16 -11.69 6.09
N ARG A 80 1.39 -12.56 5.13
CA ARG A 80 2.72 -13.09 4.82
C ARG A 80 3.66 -11.99 4.33
N ALA A 81 3.21 -11.15 3.39
CA ALA A 81 4.00 -10.00 2.93
C ALA A 81 4.24 -8.98 4.05
N ALA A 82 3.24 -8.70 4.89
CA ALA A 82 3.38 -7.76 5.98
C ALA A 82 4.38 -8.22 7.05
N ALA A 83 4.46 -9.52 7.32
CA ALA A 83 5.36 -10.06 8.35
C ALA A 83 6.82 -9.68 8.13
N GLY A 84 7.29 -9.73 6.88
CA GLY A 84 8.66 -9.37 6.50
C GLY A 84 8.85 -7.90 6.09
N ALA A 85 7.80 -7.09 6.03
CA ALA A 85 7.94 -5.69 5.64
C ALA A 85 8.55 -4.83 6.74
N SER A 86 9.40 -3.88 6.39
CA SER A 86 9.92 -2.85 7.31
C SER A 86 8.88 -1.79 7.61
N ALA A 87 8.05 -1.45 6.63
CA ALA A 87 6.93 -0.53 6.75
C ALA A 87 5.86 -0.85 5.70
N ILE A 88 4.66 -0.35 5.91
CA ILE A 88 3.53 -0.52 4.99
C ILE A 88 3.03 0.86 4.54
N ILE A 89 2.76 1.00 3.25
CA ILE A 89 2.04 2.16 2.72
C ILE A 89 0.64 1.72 2.32
N ALA A 90 -0.39 2.30 2.93
CA ALA A 90 -1.78 2.08 2.58
C ALA A 90 -2.22 3.09 1.52
N TRP A 91 -2.18 2.68 0.25
CA TRP A 91 -2.57 3.51 -0.89
C TRP A 91 -4.08 3.64 -1.00
N GLY A 92 -4.53 4.88 -0.97
CA GLY A 92 -5.94 5.21 -1.15
C GLY A 92 -6.81 5.09 0.08
N THR A 93 -8.03 5.59 -0.03
CA THR A 93 -9.01 5.60 1.06
C THR A 93 -9.47 4.19 1.42
N CYS A 94 -9.48 3.25 0.47
CA CYS A 94 -9.87 1.86 0.73
C CYS A 94 -8.88 1.19 1.69
N ALA A 95 -7.60 1.23 1.40
CA ALA A 95 -6.56 0.67 2.26
C ALA A 95 -6.47 1.40 3.60
N SER A 96 -6.63 2.74 3.59
CA SER A 96 -6.50 3.58 4.78
C SER A 96 -7.66 3.44 5.76
N TRP A 97 -8.92 3.37 5.27
CA TRP A 97 -10.13 3.41 6.13
C TRP A 97 -11.30 2.55 5.63
N GLY A 98 -11.14 1.76 4.58
CA GLY A 98 -12.15 0.85 4.07
C GLY A 98 -13.08 1.44 3.01
N CYS A 99 -13.25 2.76 2.93
CA CYS A 99 -14.03 3.48 1.91
C CYS A 99 -15.47 2.91 1.71
N VAL A 100 -15.96 2.95 0.46
CA VAL A 100 -17.33 2.49 0.09
C VAL A 100 -17.55 1.01 0.44
N GLN A 101 -16.55 0.16 0.24
CA GLN A 101 -16.66 -1.28 0.50
C GLN A 101 -16.91 -1.60 1.97
N ALA A 102 -16.35 -0.79 2.88
CA ALA A 102 -16.53 -0.96 4.32
C ALA A 102 -17.76 -0.22 4.87
N ALA A 103 -18.50 0.51 4.01
CA ALA A 103 -19.74 1.17 4.42
C ALA A 103 -20.83 0.13 4.72
N ARG A 104 -21.71 0.44 5.67
CA ARG A 104 -22.83 -0.45 6.01
C ARG A 104 -23.75 -0.66 4.81
N PRO A 105 -24.22 -1.90 4.60
CA PRO A 105 -24.22 -3.08 5.49
C PRO A 105 -22.91 -3.90 5.52
N ASN A 106 -21.94 -3.68 4.65
CA ASN A 106 -20.64 -4.36 4.58
C ASN A 106 -20.73 -5.91 4.72
N PRO A 107 -21.42 -6.60 3.82
CA PRO A 107 -21.65 -8.05 3.95
C PRO A 107 -20.34 -8.86 3.84
N THR A 108 -19.33 -8.34 3.17
CA THR A 108 -18.03 -9.01 3.00
C THR A 108 -17.07 -8.75 4.16
N GLN A 109 -17.43 -7.85 5.09
CA GLN A 109 -16.55 -7.38 6.17
C GLN A 109 -15.23 -6.81 5.63
N ALA A 110 -15.31 -6.03 4.54
CA ALA A 110 -14.16 -5.32 3.99
C ALA A 110 -13.55 -4.40 5.06
N THR A 111 -12.23 -4.51 5.27
CA THR A 111 -11.55 -3.97 6.46
C THR A 111 -10.30 -3.20 6.06
N PRO A 112 -10.03 -2.00 6.60
CA PRO A 112 -8.81 -1.27 6.32
C PRO A 112 -7.56 -2.00 6.84
N ILE A 113 -6.42 -1.71 6.26
CA ILE A 113 -5.17 -2.46 6.49
C ILE A 113 -4.71 -2.38 7.95
N ASP A 114 -4.86 -1.23 8.61
CA ASP A 114 -4.44 -1.03 10.01
C ASP A 114 -5.28 -1.81 11.04
N LYS A 115 -6.40 -2.38 10.63
CA LYS A 115 -7.20 -3.30 11.46
C LYS A 115 -6.78 -4.75 11.31
N VAL A 116 -6.03 -5.05 10.26
CA VAL A 116 -5.55 -6.39 9.95
C VAL A 116 -4.09 -6.56 10.38
N ILE A 117 -3.28 -5.54 10.10
CA ILE A 117 -1.86 -5.50 10.45
C ILE A 117 -1.68 -4.42 11.52
N THR A 118 -1.28 -4.84 12.73
CA THR A 118 -1.19 -3.96 13.90
C THR A 118 0.22 -3.83 14.46
N ASP A 119 1.15 -4.62 13.96
CA ASP A 119 2.53 -4.74 14.45
C ASP A 119 3.57 -4.05 13.56
N LYS A 120 3.13 -3.33 12.53
CA LYS A 120 4.00 -2.63 11.58
C LYS A 120 3.64 -1.15 11.50
N PRO A 121 4.61 -0.27 11.23
CA PRO A 121 4.32 1.12 10.91
C PRO A 121 3.55 1.21 9.60
N ILE A 122 2.41 1.91 9.61
CA ILE A 122 1.55 2.09 8.44
C ILE A 122 1.42 3.57 8.11
N ILE A 123 1.82 3.94 6.89
CA ILE A 123 1.65 5.27 6.34
C ILE A 123 0.39 5.28 5.49
N LYS A 124 -0.59 6.09 5.86
CA LYS A 124 -1.87 6.19 5.14
C LYS A 124 -1.84 7.34 4.14
N VAL A 125 -2.06 7.02 2.89
CA VAL A 125 -2.11 8.00 1.79
C VAL A 125 -3.50 8.00 1.19
N PRO A 126 -4.46 8.70 1.82
CA PRO A 126 -5.84 8.68 1.37
C PRO A 126 -6.05 9.43 0.05
N GLY A 127 -7.14 9.10 -0.58
CA GLY A 127 -7.63 9.61 -1.86
C GLY A 127 -8.33 8.49 -2.62
N CYS A 128 -9.23 8.81 -3.54
CA CYS A 128 -9.89 7.82 -4.38
C CYS A 128 -9.98 8.35 -5.83
N PRO A 129 -8.85 8.24 -6.53
CA PRO A 129 -7.51 7.77 -6.15
C PRO A 129 -6.68 8.80 -5.35
N PRO A 130 -5.55 8.39 -4.73
CA PRO A 130 -4.58 9.33 -4.17
C PRO A 130 -3.97 10.23 -5.25
N ILE A 131 -3.52 11.41 -4.84
CA ILE A 131 -2.81 12.34 -5.74
C ILE A 131 -1.48 11.71 -6.16
N PRO A 132 -1.22 11.54 -7.47
CA PRO A 132 -0.03 10.86 -7.98
C PRO A 132 1.29 11.44 -7.46
N ASP A 133 1.41 12.77 -7.46
CA ASP A 133 2.61 13.47 -6.99
C ASP A 133 2.87 13.25 -5.49
N VAL A 134 1.81 13.11 -4.68
CA VAL A 134 1.93 12.75 -3.26
C VAL A 134 2.46 11.33 -3.09
N MET A 135 1.99 10.39 -3.92
CA MET A 135 2.48 9.01 -3.89
C MET A 135 3.99 8.96 -4.20
N SER A 136 4.41 9.60 -5.29
CA SER A 136 5.82 9.66 -5.70
C SER A 136 6.69 10.40 -4.68
N ALA A 137 6.20 11.50 -4.13
CA ALA A 137 6.95 12.29 -3.15
C ALA A 137 7.17 11.53 -1.83
N ILE A 138 6.21 10.70 -1.38
CA ILE A 138 6.36 9.87 -0.18
C ILE A 138 7.44 8.81 -0.41
N ILE A 139 7.41 8.12 -1.55
CA ILE A 139 8.44 7.13 -1.91
C ILE A 139 9.81 7.82 -1.97
N THR A 140 9.90 8.92 -2.70
CA THR A 140 11.14 9.70 -2.83
C THR A 140 11.67 10.14 -1.47
N TYR A 141 10.80 10.64 -0.59
CA TYR A 141 11.19 11.03 0.77
C TYR A 141 11.80 9.86 1.55
N MET A 142 11.12 8.71 1.54
CA MET A 142 11.57 7.53 2.29
C MET A 142 12.93 7.03 1.79
N VAL A 143 13.12 7.00 0.47
CA VAL A 143 14.40 6.57 -0.14
C VAL A 143 15.51 7.60 0.10
N THR A 144 15.21 8.89 -0.02
CA THR A 144 16.24 9.94 0.10
C THR A 144 16.74 10.11 1.53
N PHE A 145 15.84 10.02 2.51
CA PHE A 145 16.15 10.29 3.90
C PHE A 145 16.31 9.03 4.77
N ASP A 146 16.11 7.85 4.18
CA ASP A 146 16.15 6.54 4.85
C ASP A 146 15.31 6.53 6.15
N ARG A 147 14.15 7.18 6.11
CA ARG A 147 13.23 7.26 7.26
C ARG A 147 11.79 7.41 6.82
N LEU A 148 10.88 7.02 7.71
CA LEU A 148 9.45 7.23 7.52
C LEU A 148 9.09 8.72 7.69
N PRO A 149 8.11 9.25 6.93
CA PRO A 149 7.61 10.61 7.14
C PRO A 149 6.89 10.73 8.48
N ASP A 150 6.96 11.92 9.08
CA ASP A 150 6.16 12.24 10.25
C ASP A 150 4.67 12.20 9.87
N VAL A 151 3.87 11.55 10.72
CA VAL A 151 2.45 11.36 10.47
C VAL A 151 1.59 12.02 11.55
N ASP A 152 0.37 12.37 11.16
CA ASP A 152 -0.63 12.82 12.12
C ASP A 152 -1.23 11.64 12.91
N ARG A 153 -2.14 11.96 13.87
CA ARG A 153 -2.84 10.95 14.68
C ARG A 153 -3.67 9.95 13.87
N MET A 154 -3.91 10.22 12.59
CA MET A 154 -4.62 9.34 11.67
C MET A 154 -3.69 8.49 10.80
N GLY A 155 -2.36 8.65 10.95
CA GLY A 155 -1.35 7.96 10.17
C GLY A 155 -1.06 8.57 8.81
N ARG A 156 -1.47 9.84 8.56
CA ARG A 156 -1.25 10.54 7.28
C ARG A 156 0.02 11.38 7.35
N PRO A 157 0.86 11.42 6.29
CA PRO A 157 2.04 12.27 6.25
C PRO A 157 1.71 13.75 6.47
N LEU A 158 2.31 14.34 7.50
CA LEU A 158 2.08 15.75 7.87
C LEU A 158 2.44 16.71 6.76
N MET A 159 3.47 16.41 5.97
CA MET A 159 3.93 17.26 4.86
C MET A 159 2.85 17.49 3.79
N PHE A 160 1.88 16.57 3.66
CA PHE A 160 0.79 16.69 2.68
C PHE A 160 -0.59 16.89 3.32
N TYR A 161 -0.81 16.34 4.51
CA TYR A 161 -2.11 16.30 5.15
C TYR A 161 -2.18 17.14 6.45
N GLY A 162 -1.07 17.78 6.83
CA GLY A 162 -0.97 18.56 8.06
C GLY A 162 -1.70 19.90 8.01
N GLN A 163 -2.00 20.42 6.82
CA GLN A 163 -2.70 21.70 6.64
C GLN A 163 -3.99 21.52 5.84
N ARG A 164 -5.05 22.18 6.26
CA ARG A 164 -6.31 22.26 5.55
C ARG A 164 -6.40 23.58 4.80
N ILE A 165 -7.26 23.66 3.79
CA ILE A 165 -7.51 24.91 3.04
C ILE A 165 -7.90 26.05 3.99
N HIS A 166 -8.74 25.77 4.97
CA HIS A 166 -9.18 26.77 5.94
C HIS A 166 -8.10 27.26 6.91
N ASP A 167 -7.04 26.50 7.09
CA ASP A 167 -5.92 26.93 7.97
C ASP A 167 -5.12 28.10 7.34
N LYS A 168 -5.31 28.36 6.04
CA LYS A 168 -4.68 29.45 5.27
C LYS A 168 -5.69 30.39 4.62
N CYS A 169 -6.93 30.26 4.93
CA CYS A 169 -7.99 31.11 4.36
C CYS A 169 -7.95 32.54 4.93
#